data_018a3e2bf18df901f600193fa4f96420
#
_entry.id   018a3e2bf18df901f600193fa4f96420
#
_cell.length_a   1.000
_cell.length_b   1.000
_cell.length_c   1.000
_cell.angle_alpha   90.00
_cell.angle_beta   90.00
_cell.angle_gamma   90.00
#
_symmetry.space_group_name_H-M   'P 1'
#
loop_
_entity.id
_entity.type
_entity.pdbx_description
1 polymer ?
#
loop_
_entity_poly.entity_id
_entity_poly.type
_entity_poly.pdbx_seq_one_letter_code
_entity_poly.pdbx_strand_id
1 'polypeptide(L)'
;GVQTCALPILTFLFSIYFLFKSYQQAQASGYLFYSFLFIGAGSILFPQLTFFSVLWLFEAHRFQSLTFRSFCGALIGWTMPYWMLFGHAFFYDQMELFYHPFKELATFGDIFNLQILQPWELATLGYLLVLFIVSAAHCVVAGFEDKIRTRAYLQFLIDVTLFLFVLIVLQPSQCSNLLPLLMISNSILIGHLFVLTNNKTSNIFFIVATVCLILLFGFNVWTLLRSE
;
A
#
# COMPACT_ATOMS: atom_id res chain seq x y z
N GLY A 1 13.68 14.53 -6.88
CA GLY A 1 13.36 13.11 -6.61
C GLY A 1 12.59 12.82 -5.32
N VAL A 2 12.88 13.50 -4.21
CA VAL A 2 12.24 13.16 -2.90
C VAL A 2 10.79 13.63 -2.82
N GLN A 3 10.42 14.73 -3.47
CA GLN A 3 9.05 15.27 -3.43
C GLN A 3 8.05 14.40 -4.24
N THR A 4 8.50 13.71 -5.27
CA THR A 4 7.63 12.89 -6.12
C THR A 4 7.17 11.60 -5.43
N CYS A 5 7.92 11.05 -4.48
CA CYS A 5 7.52 9.84 -3.74
C CYS A 5 6.60 10.14 -2.55
N ALA A 6 6.69 11.32 -1.93
CA ALA A 6 5.91 11.62 -0.73
C ALA A 6 4.41 11.80 -1.01
N LEU A 7 4.05 12.37 -2.14
CA LEU A 7 2.65 12.67 -2.48
C LEU A 7 1.79 11.40 -2.70
N PRO A 8 2.24 10.39 -3.46
CA PRO A 8 1.53 9.12 -3.59
C PRO A 8 1.33 8.40 -2.24
N ILE A 9 2.33 8.44 -1.36
CA ILE A 9 2.24 7.86 -0.02
C ILE A 9 1.15 8.56 0.80
N LEU A 10 1.14 9.89 0.77
CA LEU A 10 0.16 10.69 1.50
C LEU A 10 -1.27 10.43 1.00
N THR A 11 -1.47 10.40 -0.32
CA THR A 11 -2.78 10.09 -0.91
C THR A 11 -3.25 8.68 -0.55
N PHE A 12 -2.35 7.70 -0.55
CA PHE A 12 -2.62 6.34 -0.13
C PHE A 12 -3.07 6.27 1.35
N LEU A 13 -2.37 6.95 2.25
CA LEU A 13 -2.72 7.00 3.68
C LEU A 13 -4.07 7.68 3.91
N PHE A 14 -4.36 8.79 3.23
CA PHE A 14 -5.68 9.43 3.32
C PHE A 14 -6.78 8.53 2.77
N SER A 15 -6.52 7.78 1.72
CA SER A 15 -7.47 6.82 1.18
C SER A 15 -7.81 5.73 2.21
N ILE A 16 -6.80 5.15 2.88
CA ILE A 16 -7.00 4.17 3.97
C ILE A 16 -7.80 4.80 5.13
N TYR A 17 -7.46 6.02 5.53
CA TYR A 17 -8.17 6.72 6.61
C TYR A 17 -9.67 6.86 6.33
N PHE A 18 -10.04 7.29 5.12
CA PHE A 18 -11.45 7.42 4.75
C PHE A 18 -12.13 6.06 4.58
N LEU A 19 -11.42 5.05 4.09
CA LEU A 19 -11.93 3.69 4.02
C LEU A 19 -12.24 3.14 5.42
N PHE A 20 -11.35 3.33 6.40
CA PHE A 20 -11.59 2.93 7.79
C PHE A 20 -12.76 3.68 8.43
N LYS A 21 -12.98 4.94 8.06
CA LYS A 21 -14.16 5.71 8.51
C LYS A 21 -15.48 5.18 7.93
N SER A 22 -15.44 4.48 6.80
CA SER A 22 -16.65 3.88 6.20
C SER A 22 -17.12 2.59 6.91
N TYR A 23 -16.30 2.02 7.81
CA TYR A 23 -16.60 0.75 8.48
C TYR A 23 -17.98 0.77 9.17
N GLN A 24 -18.88 -0.13 8.73
CA GLN A 24 -20.26 -0.29 9.25
C GLN A 24 -21.10 1.01 9.29
N GLN A 25 -20.82 1.97 8.41
CA GLN A 25 -21.59 3.21 8.32
C GLN A 25 -22.77 3.04 7.34
N ALA A 26 -23.98 3.34 7.82
CA ALA A 26 -25.19 3.28 6.99
C ALA A 26 -25.14 4.26 5.79
N GLN A 27 -24.45 5.38 5.93
CA GLN A 27 -24.25 6.39 4.88
C GLN A 27 -22.77 6.53 4.52
N ALA A 28 -22.16 5.43 4.05
CA ALA A 28 -20.74 5.36 3.72
C ALA A 28 -20.37 6.09 2.41
N SER A 29 -21.35 6.57 1.62
CA SER A 29 -21.11 7.10 0.27
C SER A 29 -20.09 8.25 0.22
N GLY A 30 -20.13 9.19 1.18
CA GLY A 30 -19.16 10.27 1.25
C GLY A 30 -17.75 9.79 1.62
N TYR A 31 -17.64 8.85 2.54
CA TYR A 31 -16.32 8.30 2.92
C TYR A 31 -15.69 7.50 1.79
N LEU A 32 -16.46 6.68 1.07
CA LEU A 32 -15.98 5.95 -0.08
C LEU A 32 -15.63 6.90 -1.24
N PHE A 33 -16.43 7.95 -1.47
CA PHE A 33 -16.07 8.98 -2.45
C PHE A 33 -14.69 9.57 -2.16
N TYR A 34 -14.42 10.03 -0.93
CA TYR A 34 -13.10 10.59 -0.58
C TYR A 34 -11.99 9.56 -0.64
N SER A 35 -12.22 8.32 -0.17
CA SER A 35 -11.23 7.25 -0.26
C SER A 35 -10.79 7.01 -1.69
N PHE A 36 -11.74 6.89 -2.62
CA PHE A 36 -11.46 6.65 -4.03
C PHE A 36 -10.93 7.89 -4.76
N LEU A 37 -11.33 9.09 -4.34
CA LEU A 37 -10.76 10.34 -4.85
C LEU A 37 -9.25 10.41 -4.57
N PHE A 38 -8.82 10.04 -3.37
CA PHE A 38 -7.40 10.05 -3.04
C PHE A 38 -6.62 8.95 -3.78
N ILE A 39 -7.20 7.77 -4.02
CA ILE A 39 -6.57 6.76 -4.90
C ILE A 39 -6.48 7.28 -6.34
N GLY A 40 -7.56 7.88 -6.87
CA GLY A 40 -7.56 8.45 -8.21
C GLY A 40 -6.53 9.58 -8.36
N ALA A 41 -6.42 10.47 -7.38
CA ALA A 41 -5.41 11.53 -7.38
C ALA A 41 -3.98 10.97 -7.30
N GLY A 42 -3.76 9.97 -6.43
CA GLY A 42 -2.47 9.29 -6.32
C GLY A 42 -2.09 8.52 -7.59
N SER A 43 -3.05 7.93 -8.28
CA SER A 43 -2.82 7.15 -9.49
C SER A 43 -2.44 7.99 -10.72
N ILE A 44 -2.71 9.28 -10.72
CA ILE A 44 -2.17 10.20 -11.74
C ILE A 44 -0.65 10.33 -11.63
N LEU A 45 -0.13 10.34 -10.39
CA LEU A 45 1.30 10.47 -10.11
C LEU A 45 2.03 9.13 -10.12
N PHE A 46 1.33 8.08 -9.67
CA PHE A 46 1.83 6.72 -9.57
C PHE A 46 0.74 5.75 -10.05
N PRO A 47 0.71 5.42 -11.36
CA PRO A 47 -0.38 4.67 -11.99
C PRO A 47 -0.69 3.33 -11.35
N GLN A 48 0.30 2.67 -10.72
CA GLN A 48 0.12 1.39 -10.04
C GLN A 48 -0.89 1.44 -8.87
N LEU A 49 -1.15 2.63 -8.31
CA LEU A 49 -2.19 2.81 -7.30
C LEU A 49 -3.60 2.52 -7.83
N THR A 50 -3.79 2.55 -9.15
CA THR A 50 -5.05 2.15 -9.78
C THR A 50 -5.44 0.72 -9.43
N PHE A 51 -4.49 -0.21 -9.31
CA PHE A 51 -4.77 -1.60 -8.96
C PHE A 51 -5.39 -1.73 -7.55
N PHE A 52 -5.07 -0.81 -6.64
CA PHE A 52 -5.68 -0.79 -5.31
C PHE A 52 -7.17 -0.46 -5.33
N SER A 53 -7.70 0.18 -6.38
CA SER A 53 -9.13 0.47 -6.48
C SER A 53 -9.98 -0.81 -6.41
N VAL A 54 -9.51 -1.90 -7.00
CA VAL A 54 -10.18 -3.20 -6.95
C VAL A 54 -10.13 -3.79 -5.54
N LEU A 55 -8.96 -3.74 -4.90
CA LEU A 55 -8.81 -4.19 -3.50
C LEU A 55 -9.70 -3.37 -2.55
N TRP A 56 -9.79 -2.04 -2.76
CA TRP A 56 -10.64 -1.15 -1.97
C TRP A 56 -12.13 -1.45 -2.10
N LEU A 57 -12.60 -1.84 -3.29
CA LEU A 57 -13.98 -2.30 -3.48
C LEU A 57 -14.25 -3.58 -2.69
N PHE A 58 -13.31 -4.51 -2.73
CA PHE A 58 -13.41 -5.77 -1.97
C PHE A 58 -13.45 -5.50 -0.46
N GLU A 59 -12.57 -4.63 0.04
CA GLU A 59 -12.54 -4.26 1.45
C GLU A 59 -13.76 -3.46 1.90
N ALA A 60 -14.27 -2.56 1.04
CA ALA A 60 -15.52 -1.85 1.31
C ALA A 60 -16.71 -2.81 1.45
N HIS A 61 -16.71 -3.91 0.68
CA HIS A 61 -17.71 -4.97 0.84
C HIS A 61 -17.57 -5.69 2.19
N ARG A 62 -16.35 -6.07 2.58
CA ARG A 62 -16.06 -6.70 3.89
C ARG A 62 -16.42 -5.78 5.07
N PHE A 63 -16.21 -4.49 4.93
CA PHE A 63 -16.57 -3.47 5.93
C PHE A 63 -18.07 -3.19 6.00
N GLN A 64 -18.89 -3.90 5.18
CA GLN A 64 -20.34 -3.71 5.10
C GLN A 64 -20.73 -2.25 4.77
N SER A 65 -19.86 -1.54 4.06
CA SER A 65 -20.06 -0.16 3.64
C SER A 65 -20.45 -0.03 2.16
N LEU A 66 -20.37 -1.12 1.39
CA LEU A 66 -20.65 -1.13 -0.04
C LEU A 66 -22.15 -1.28 -0.29
N THR A 67 -22.79 -0.18 -0.67
CA THR A 67 -24.16 -0.12 -1.19
C THR A 67 -24.11 0.38 -2.63
N PHE A 68 -25.18 0.24 -3.41
CA PHE A 68 -25.22 0.78 -4.77
C PHE A 68 -24.89 2.29 -4.80
N ARG A 69 -25.43 3.06 -3.86
CA ARG A 69 -25.17 4.50 -3.74
C ARG A 69 -23.69 4.78 -3.42
N SER A 70 -23.08 4.01 -2.52
CA SER A 70 -21.68 4.18 -2.15
C SER A 70 -20.73 3.71 -3.24
N PHE A 71 -21.12 2.70 -4.02
CA PHE A 71 -20.39 2.26 -5.21
C PHE A 71 -20.36 3.37 -6.30
N CYS A 72 -21.52 4.00 -6.60
CA CYS A 72 -21.55 5.15 -7.50
C CYS A 72 -20.68 6.30 -6.97
N GLY A 73 -20.71 6.56 -5.65
CA GLY A 73 -19.84 7.55 -5.02
C GLY A 73 -18.35 7.23 -5.20
N ALA A 74 -17.96 5.97 -5.04
CA ALA A 74 -16.60 5.50 -5.26
C ALA A 74 -16.14 5.69 -6.71
N LEU A 75 -16.97 5.32 -7.68
CA LEU A 75 -16.67 5.52 -9.11
C LEU A 75 -16.49 7.00 -9.46
N ILE A 76 -17.39 7.87 -9.00
CA ILE A 76 -17.28 9.32 -9.24
C ILE A 76 -15.99 9.85 -8.56
N GLY A 77 -15.70 9.43 -7.33
CA GLY A 77 -14.48 9.81 -6.62
C GLY A 77 -13.23 9.43 -7.38
N TRP A 78 -13.14 8.19 -7.88
CA TRP A 78 -11.99 7.71 -8.63
C TRP A 78 -11.81 8.40 -9.98
N THR A 79 -12.90 8.68 -10.71
CA THR A 79 -12.85 9.31 -12.04
C THR A 79 -12.64 10.82 -11.98
N MET A 80 -13.00 11.50 -10.88
CA MET A 80 -12.94 12.96 -10.77
C MET A 80 -11.54 13.55 -11.02
N PRO A 81 -10.44 13.02 -10.46
CA PRO A 81 -9.09 13.54 -10.75
C PRO A 81 -8.70 13.40 -12.23
N TYR A 82 -9.13 12.31 -12.88
CA TYR A 82 -8.89 12.11 -14.31
C TYR A 82 -9.69 13.08 -15.19
N TRP A 83 -10.92 13.44 -14.78
CA TRP A 83 -11.70 14.48 -15.44
C TRP A 83 -11.02 15.85 -15.34
N MET A 84 -10.45 16.18 -14.19
CA MET A 84 -9.67 17.41 -14.01
C MET A 84 -8.41 17.40 -14.87
N LEU A 85 -7.70 16.27 -14.91
CA LEU A 85 -6.50 16.11 -15.74
C LEU A 85 -6.86 16.22 -17.24
N PHE A 86 -7.96 15.60 -17.67
CA PHE A 86 -8.46 15.70 -19.04
C PHE A 86 -8.79 17.15 -19.42
N GLY A 87 -9.55 17.85 -18.57
CA GLY A 87 -9.88 19.27 -18.78
C GLY A 87 -8.64 20.14 -18.92
N HIS A 88 -7.66 19.94 -18.05
CA HIS A 88 -6.37 20.66 -18.11
C HIS A 88 -5.62 20.33 -19.42
N ALA A 89 -5.46 19.05 -19.74
CA ALA A 89 -4.76 18.59 -20.93
C ALA A 89 -5.40 19.09 -22.23
N PHE A 90 -6.73 19.12 -22.27
CA PHE A 90 -7.50 19.64 -23.40
C PHE A 90 -7.33 21.16 -23.57
N PHE A 91 -7.39 21.92 -22.47
CA PHE A 91 -7.29 23.39 -22.51
C PHE A 91 -5.91 23.87 -22.95
N TYR A 92 -4.83 23.15 -22.56
CA TYR A 92 -3.45 23.50 -22.93
C TYR A 92 -2.91 22.77 -24.15
N ASP A 93 -3.77 22.01 -24.87
CA ASP A 93 -3.42 21.20 -26.06
C ASP A 93 -2.27 20.18 -25.77
N GLN A 94 -2.26 19.64 -24.54
CA GLN A 94 -1.25 18.68 -24.05
C GLN A 94 -1.89 17.32 -23.73
N MET A 95 -2.61 16.72 -24.69
CA MET A 95 -3.32 15.46 -24.48
C MET A 95 -2.41 14.29 -24.08
N GLU A 96 -1.11 14.39 -24.32
CA GLU A 96 -0.15 13.39 -23.91
C GLU A 96 -0.07 13.23 -22.39
N LEU A 97 -0.25 14.31 -21.61
CA LEU A 97 -0.33 14.26 -20.15
C LEU A 97 -1.48 13.37 -19.66
N PHE A 98 -2.61 13.40 -20.37
CA PHE A 98 -3.76 12.55 -20.02
C PHE A 98 -3.51 11.07 -20.33
N TYR A 99 -2.85 10.76 -21.46
CA TYR A 99 -2.59 9.39 -21.86
C TYR A 99 -1.40 8.74 -21.12
N HIS A 100 -0.50 9.54 -20.57
CA HIS A 100 0.71 9.06 -19.90
C HIS A 100 0.46 8.02 -18.80
N PRO A 101 -0.42 8.23 -17.80
CA PRO A 101 -0.71 7.25 -16.76
C PRO A 101 -1.23 5.93 -17.32
N PHE A 102 -2.05 5.98 -18.36
CA PHE A 102 -2.63 4.77 -18.98
C PHE A 102 -1.59 3.99 -19.80
N LYS A 103 -0.70 4.68 -20.50
CA LYS A 103 0.42 4.05 -21.21
C LYS A 103 1.36 3.36 -20.21
N GLU A 104 1.71 4.03 -19.14
CA GLU A 104 2.58 3.48 -18.10
C GLU A 104 1.96 2.27 -17.39
N LEU A 105 0.65 2.30 -17.15
CA LEU A 105 -0.09 1.17 -16.60
C LEU A 105 -0.11 -0.04 -17.54
N ALA A 106 -0.16 0.20 -18.85
CA ALA A 106 -0.19 -0.85 -19.88
C ALA A 106 1.18 -1.44 -20.21
N THR A 107 2.28 -0.75 -19.87
CA THR A 107 3.63 -1.26 -20.08
C THR A 107 4.03 -2.16 -18.92
N PHE A 108 3.69 -3.43 -19.02
CA PHE A 108 4.26 -4.47 -18.15
C PHE A 108 5.68 -4.76 -18.65
N GLY A 109 6.68 -4.51 -17.79
CA GLY A 109 8.04 -4.99 -18.01
C GLY A 109 8.13 -6.52 -17.88
N ASP A 110 9.34 -7.05 -17.93
CA ASP A 110 9.57 -8.49 -17.77
C ASP A 110 9.05 -8.96 -16.41
N ILE A 111 7.95 -9.71 -16.44
CA ILE A 111 7.30 -10.27 -15.25
C ILE A 111 8.26 -11.29 -14.61
N PHE A 112 8.40 -11.29 -13.30
CA PHE A 112 9.29 -12.16 -12.51
C PHE A 112 10.81 -11.99 -12.75
N ASN A 113 11.25 -10.94 -13.43
CA ASN A 113 12.68 -10.70 -13.61
C ASN A 113 13.28 -10.02 -12.35
N LEU A 114 13.51 -10.83 -11.31
CA LEU A 114 14.12 -10.36 -10.05
C LEU A 114 15.59 -9.91 -10.21
N GLN A 115 16.23 -10.14 -11.35
CA GLN A 115 17.59 -9.68 -11.62
C GLN A 115 17.69 -8.15 -11.80
N ILE A 116 16.55 -7.50 -12.04
CA ILE A 116 16.46 -6.03 -12.14
C ILE A 116 16.60 -5.38 -10.74
N LEU A 117 16.22 -6.11 -9.67
CA LEU A 117 16.27 -5.61 -8.31
C LEU A 117 17.70 -5.44 -7.82
N GLN A 118 17.96 -4.30 -7.21
CA GLN A 118 19.24 -4.06 -6.55
C GLN A 118 19.39 -5.02 -5.33
N PRO A 119 20.62 -5.44 -5.00
CA PRO A 119 20.84 -6.35 -3.87
C PRO A 119 20.26 -5.86 -2.54
N TRP A 120 20.25 -4.55 -2.31
CA TRP A 120 19.68 -3.95 -1.11
C TRP A 120 18.15 -3.98 -1.10
N GLU A 121 17.49 -3.86 -2.25
CA GLU A 121 16.03 -4.01 -2.37
C GLU A 121 15.62 -5.44 -2.05
N LEU A 122 16.34 -6.41 -2.61
CA LEU A 122 16.08 -7.82 -2.37
C LEU A 122 16.27 -8.20 -0.89
N ALA A 123 17.33 -7.71 -0.25
CA ALA A 123 17.58 -7.94 1.18
C ALA A 123 16.45 -7.33 2.03
N THR A 124 16.01 -6.10 1.68
CA THR A 124 14.92 -5.42 2.37
C THR A 124 13.59 -6.15 2.21
N LEU A 125 13.27 -6.61 0.99
CA LEU A 125 12.08 -7.40 0.71
C LEU A 125 12.06 -8.72 1.48
N GLY A 126 13.19 -9.44 1.52
CA GLY A 126 13.32 -10.68 2.28
C GLY A 126 13.11 -10.47 3.78
N TYR A 127 13.69 -9.41 4.34
CA TYR A 127 13.47 -9.04 5.73
C TYR A 127 12.00 -8.71 6.04
N LEU A 128 11.37 -7.87 5.20
CA LEU A 128 9.97 -7.50 5.36
C LEU A 128 9.03 -8.69 5.20
N LEU A 129 9.34 -9.63 4.30
CA LEU A 129 8.56 -10.84 4.10
C LEU A 129 8.55 -11.73 5.35
N VAL A 130 9.71 -11.95 5.97
CA VAL A 130 9.81 -12.74 7.21
C VAL A 130 8.99 -12.09 8.32
N LEU A 131 9.13 -10.78 8.51
CA LEU A 131 8.37 -10.05 9.50
C LEU A 131 6.86 -10.07 9.23
N PHE A 132 6.46 -9.97 7.95
CA PHE A 132 5.07 -10.07 7.54
C PHE A 132 4.48 -11.44 7.87
N ILE A 133 5.16 -12.54 7.54
CA ILE A 133 4.68 -13.90 7.82
C ILE A 133 4.46 -14.09 9.32
N VAL A 134 5.41 -13.65 10.16
CA VAL A 134 5.30 -13.80 11.61
C VAL A 134 4.15 -12.95 12.17
N SER A 135 4.04 -11.67 11.75
CA SER A 135 2.99 -10.78 12.23
C SER A 135 1.60 -11.18 11.75
N ALA A 136 1.46 -11.60 10.48
CA ALA A 136 0.20 -12.09 9.92
C ALA A 136 -0.25 -13.38 10.61
N ALA A 137 0.64 -14.34 10.83
CA ALA A 137 0.34 -15.57 11.57
C ALA A 137 -0.15 -15.25 13.00
N HIS A 138 0.51 -14.32 13.70
CA HIS A 138 0.07 -13.89 15.02
C HIS A 138 -1.32 -13.22 14.97
N CYS A 139 -1.57 -12.31 14.04
CA CYS A 139 -2.87 -11.65 13.91
C CYS A 139 -4.00 -12.65 13.63
N VAL A 140 -3.72 -13.73 12.89
CA VAL A 140 -4.72 -14.78 12.62
C VAL A 140 -4.96 -15.64 13.87
N VAL A 141 -3.90 -16.00 14.60
CA VAL A 141 -4.00 -16.89 15.78
C VAL A 141 -4.52 -16.16 17.00
N ALA A 142 -4.04 -14.94 17.29
CA ALA A 142 -4.45 -14.16 18.47
C ALA A 142 -5.63 -13.22 18.21
N GLY A 143 -6.14 -13.18 16.99
CA GLY A 143 -7.16 -12.21 16.56
C GLY A 143 -8.51 -12.34 17.28
N PHE A 144 -8.77 -13.44 18.03
CA PHE A 144 -10.03 -13.55 18.78
C PHE A 144 -10.01 -12.71 20.08
N GLU A 145 -8.87 -12.30 20.56
CA GLU A 145 -8.76 -11.42 21.72
C GLU A 145 -9.04 -9.96 21.36
N ASP A 146 -8.90 -9.62 20.08
CA ASP A 146 -9.11 -8.28 19.57
C ASP A 146 -10.58 -7.93 19.37
N LYS A 147 -10.90 -6.64 19.52
CA LYS A 147 -12.22 -6.11 19.14
C LYS A 147 -12.49 -6.36 17.67
N ILE A 148 -13.74 -6.67 17.31
CA ILE A 148 -14.17 -6.99 15.94
C ILE A 148 -13.67 -5.94 14.92
N ARG A 149 -13.72 -4.66 15.29
CA ARG A 149 -13.27 -3.56 14.44
C ARG A 149 -11.74 -3.58 14.22
N THR A 150 -10.96 -3.81 15.28
CA THR A 150 -9.51 -3.91 15.21
C THR A 150 -9.08 -5.07 14.32
N ARG A 151 -9.73 -6.22 14.48
CA ARG A 151 -9.50 -7.39 13.65
C ARG A 151 -9.78 -7.14 12.17
N ALA A 152 -10.86 -6.41 11.86
CA ALA A 152 -11.18 -6.04 10.48
C ALA A 152 -10.09 -5.15 9.86
N TYR A 153 -9.54 -4.20 10.63
CA TYR A 153 -8.47 -3.32 10.16
C TYR A 153 -7.13 -4.05 9.99
N LEU A 154 -6.80 -4.98 10.89
CA LEU A 154 -5.59 -5.79 10.76
C LEU A 154 -5.67 -6.70 9.54
N GLN A 155 -6.83 -7.33 9.32
CA GLN A 155 -7.03 -8.15 8.13
C GLN A 155 -6.89 -7.33 6.84
N PHE A 156 -7.44 -6.12 6.79
CA PHE A 156 -7.23 -5.19 5.69
C PHE A 156 -5.73 -4.92 5.45
N LEU A 157 -4.96 -4.67 6.52
CA LEU A 157 -3.52 -4.41 6.40
C LEU A 157 -2.75 -5.65 5.90
N ILE A 158 -3.18 -6.87 6.31
CA ILE A 158 -2.62 -8.12 5.79
C ILE A 158 -2.88 -8.21 4.28
N ASP A 159 -4.11 -7.95 3.85
CA ASP A 159 -4.50 -8.04 2.44
C ASP A 159 -3.77 -6.99 1.58
N VAL A 160 -3.61 -5.76 2.09
CA VAL A 160 -2.82 -4.69 1.44
C VAL A 160 -1.35 -5.08 1.33
N THR A 161 -0.77 -5.60 2.42
CA THR A 161 0.65 -5.98 2.43
C THR A 161 0.91 -7.16 1.47
N LEU A 162 0.02 -8.15 1.47
CA LEU A 162 0.08 -9.27 0.52
C LEU A 162 -0.01 -8.77 -0.92
N PHE A 163 -0.96 -7.87 -1.20
CA PHE A 163 -1.15 -7.29 -2.52
C PHE A 163 0.07 -6.50 -2.99
N LEU A 164 0.71 -5.75 -2.09
CA LEU A 164 1.97 -5.05 -2.39
C LEU A 164 3.10 -6.02 -2.75
N PHE A 165 3.25 -7.13 -2.02
CA PHE A 165 4.23 -8.17 -2.39
C PHE A 165 3.95 -8.74 -3.77
N VAL A 166 2.68 -9.05 -4.08
CA VAL A 166 2.30 -9.55 -5.40
C VAL A 166 2.61 -8.51 -6.50
N LEU A 167 2.31 -7.23 -6.28
CA LEU A 167 2.62 -6.16 -7.24
C LEU A 167 4.12 -6.02 -7.48
N ILE A 168 4.95 -6.09 -6.43
CA ILE A 168 6.41 -6.01 -6.56
C ILE A 168 6.95 -7.18 -7.39
N VAL A 169 6.41 -8.38 -7.21
CA VAL A 169 6.80 -9.56 -8.00
C VAL A 169 6.35 -9.44 -9.46
N LEU A 170 5.16 -8.84 -9.70
CA LEU A 170 4.64 -8.63 -11.05
C LEU A 170 5.35 -7.48 -11.78
N GLN A 171 5.77 -6.43 -11.05
CA GLN A 171 6.43 -5.25 -11.60
C GLN A 171 7.70 -4.90 -10.81
N PRO A 172 8.78 -5.68 -10.94
CA PRO A 172 10.02 -5.45 -10.19
C PRO A 172 10.65 -4.07 -10.45
N SER A 173 10.45 -3.51 -11.63
CA SER A 173 10.93 -2.17 -12.01
C SER A 173 10.36 -1.04 -11.14
N GLN A 174 9.22 -1.25 -10.50
CA GLN A 174 8.54 -0.28 -9.63
C GLN A 174 8.79 -0.55 -8.14
N CYS A 175 9.71 -1.46 -7.80
CA CYS A 175 10.01 -1.85 -6.43
C CYS A 175 10.33 -0.64 -5.55
N SER A 176 11.21 0.25 -5.97
CA SER A 176 11.62 1.45 -5.22
C SER A 176 10.45 2.35 -4.81
N ASN A 177 9.41 2.44 -5.66
CA ASN A 177 8.22 3.25 -5.41
C ASN A 177 7.19 2.53 -4.51
N LEU A 178 7.10 1.19 -4.60
CA LEU A 178 6.17 0.38 -3.81
C LEU A 178 6.71 0.04 -2.41
N LEU A 179 8.02 0.00 -2.25
CA LEU A 179 8.71 -0.38 -1.02
C LEU A 179 8.34 0.50 0.19
N PRO A 180 8.22 1.84 0.08
CA PRO A 180 7.76 2.67 1.19
C PRO A 180 6.33 2.33 1.66
N LEU A 181 5.41 2.03 0.72
CA LEU A 181 4.04 1.62 1.05
C LEU A 181 4.03 0.28 1.79
N LEU A 182 4.88 -0.66 1.34
CA LEU A 182 5.07 -1.95 1.98
C LEU A 182 5.64 -1.80 3.41
N MET A 183 6.64 -0.93 3.59
CA MET A 183 7.21 -0.64 4.90
C MET A 183 6.16 -0.09 5.87
N ILE A 184 5.31 0.84 5.43
CA ILE A 184 4.27 1.45 6.27
C ILE A 184 3.24 0.41 6.71
N SER A 185 2.67 -0.34 5.77
CA SER A 185 1.64 -1.34 6.08
C SER A 185 2.19 -2.45 6.98
N ASN A 186 3.39 -2.93 6.69
CA ASN A 186 4.04 -3.97 7.49
C ASN A 186 4.45 -3.49 8.90
N SER A 187 4.90 -2.23 9.04
CA SER A 187 5.28 -1.68 10.36
C SER A 187 4.10 -1.60 11.32
N ILE A 188 2.89 -1.35 10.82
CA ILE A 188 1.68 -1.33 11.65
C ILE A 188 1.37 -2.75 12.16
N LEU A 189 1.47 -3.77 11.31
CA LEU A 189 1.26 -5.17 11.68
C LEU A 189 2.28 -5.64 12.73
N ILE A 190 3.55 -5.28 12.53
CA ILE A 190 4.64 -5.61 13.46
C ILE A 190 4.44 -4.87 14.79
N GLY A 191 4.05 -3.60 14.76
CA GLY A 191 3.75 -2.83 15.95
C GLY A 191 2.64 -3.47 16.78
N HIS A 192 1.58 -3.96 16.14
CA HIS A 192 0.50 -4.69 16.81
C HIS A 192 1.00 -5.98 17.46
N LEU A 193 1.84 -6.75 16.76
CA LEU A 193 2.45 -7.96 17.29
C LEU A 193 3.22 -7.67 18.61
N PHE A 194 4.08 -6.66 18.62
CA PHE A 194 4.93 -6.37 19.79
C PHE A 194 4.18 -5.74 20.96
N VAL A 195 3.08 -5.02 20.69
CA VAL A 195 2.25 -4.43 21.76
C VAL A 195 1.45 -5.50 22.52
N LEU A 196 0.96 -6.53 21.82
CA LEU A 196 0.13 -7.56 22.44
C LEU A 196 0.91 -8.72 23.06
N THR A 197 2.13 -8.98 22.58
CA THR A 197 2.91 -10.11 23.05
C THR A 197 3.94 -9.67 24.08
N ASN A 198 3.74 -10.04 25.35
CA ASN A 198 4.71 -9.77 26.43
C ASN A 198 5.32 -11.09 26.96
N ASN A 199 5.73 -11.97 26.05
CA ASN A 199 6.36 -13.24 26.37
C ASN A 199 7.88 -13.16 26.14
N LYS A 200 8.66 -14.02 26.84
CA LYS A 200 10.11 -14.12 26.64
C LYS A 200 10.50 -14.33 25.17
N THR A 201 9.75 -15.16 24.44
CA THR A 201 9.96 -15.44 23.01
C THR A 201 9.77 -14.17 22.15
N SER A 202 8.72 -13.39 22.43
CA SER A 202 8.46 -12.14 21.71
C SER A 202 9.54 -11.10 21.95
N ASN A 203 10.05 -10.99 23.19
CA ASN A 203 11.13 -10.07 23.51
C ASN A 203 12.43 -10.45 22.80
N ILE A 204 12.76 -11.75 22.72
CA ILE A 204 13.91 -12.23 21.96
C ILE A 204 13.74 -11.91 20.48
N PHE A 205 12.54 -12.18 19.92
CA PHE A 205 12.24 -11.88 18.53
C PHE A 205 12.35 -10.38 18.23
N PHE A 206 11.88 -9.52 19.13
CA PHE A 206 12.03 -8.07 19.01
C PHE A 206 13.49 -7.63 18.93
N ILE A 207 14.34 -8.16 19.84
CA ILE A 207 15.77 -7.85 19.86
C ILE A 207 16.44 -8.32 18.56
N VAL A 208 16.16 -9.56 18.13
CA VAL A 208 16.71 -10.10 16.88
C VAL A 208 16.26 -9.27 15.66
N ALA A 209 14.97 -8.95 15.58
CA ALA A 209 14.44 -8.13 14.48
C ALA A 209 15.10 -6.73 14.45
N THR A 210 15.28 -6.11 15.63
CA THR A 210 15.93 -4.78 15.71
C THR A 210 17.41 -4.86 15.30
N VAL A 211 18.14 -5.88 15.73
CA VAL A 211 19.54 -6.09 15.32
C VAL A 211 19.63 -6.32 13.81
N CYS A 212 18.77 -7.18 13.26
CA CYS A 212 18.70 -7.39 11.80
C CYS A 212 18.38 -6.09 11.04
N LEU A 213 17.50 -5.24 11.56
CA LEU A 213 17.19 -3.94 10.95
C LEU A 213 18.42 -3.02 10.91
N ILE A 214 19.20 -2.96 12.01
CA ILE A 214 20.43 -2.17 12.07
C ILE A 214 21.47 -2.68 11.07
N LEU A 215 21.64 -4.01 11.00
CA LEU A 215 22.56 -4.63 10.04
C LEU A 215 22.12 -4.37 8.59
N LEU A 216 20.83 -4.47 8.31
CA LEU A 216 20.27 -4.19 6.99
C LEU A 216 20.47 -2.72 6.61
N PHE A 217 20.27 -1.78 7.54
CA PHE A 217 20.54 -0.37 7.32
C PHE A 217 22.02 -0.14 6.98
N GLY A 218 22.95 -0.74 7.74
CA GLY A 218 24.38 -0.67 7.46
C GLY A 218 24.75 -1.24 6.09
N PHE A 219 24.12 -2.37 5.71
CA PHE A 219 24.31 -2.97 4.39
C PHE A 219 23.80 -2.05 3.26
N ASN A 220 22.62 -1.44 3.43
CA ASN A 220 22.04 -0.53 2.45
C ASN A 220 22.92 0.72 2.25
N VAL A 221 23.43 1.30 3.33
CA VAL A 221 24.36 2.44 3.26
C VAL A 221 25.66 2.05 2.56
N TRP A 222 26.21 0.87 2.88
CA TRP A 222 27.43 0.39 2.26
C TRP A 222 27.27 0.13 0.76
N THR A 223 26.18 -0.50 0.34
CA THR A 223 25.92 -0.72 -1.10
C THR A 223 25.75 0.58 -1.85
N LEU A 224 25.14 1.60 -1.25
CA LEU A 224 24.94 2.92 -1.85
C LEU A 224 26.27 3.66 -2.03
N LEU A 225 27.16 3.62 -1.03
CA LEU A 225 28.51 4.21 -1.10
C LEU A 225 29.42 3.51 -2.12
N ARG A 226 29.17 2.24 -2.44
CA ARG A 226 29.97 1.49 -3.41
C ARG A 226 29.47 1.66 -4.86
N SER A 227 28.25 2.14 -5.05
CA SER A 227 27.63 2.38 -6.36
C SER A 227 27.96 3.76 -6.94
N GLU A 228 28.49 4.69 -6.11
CA GLU A 228 29.09 5.97 -6.53
C GLU A 228 30.58 5.78 -6.91
#